data_2a2c73e26d2ca706b139684d2e78be69
#
_entry.id   2a2c73e26d2ca706b139684d2e78be69
#
_cell.length_a   1.000
_cell.length_b   1.000
_cell.length_c   1.000
_cell.angle_alpha   90.00
_cell.angle_beta   90.00
_cell.angle_gamma   90.00
#
_symmetry.space_group_name_H-M   'P 1'
#
loop_
_entity.id
_entity.type
_entity.pdbx_description
1 polymer ?
#
loop_
_entity_poly.entity_id
_entity_poly.type
_entity_poly.pdbx_seq_one_letter_code
_entity_poly.pdbx_strand_id
1 'polypeptide(L)'
;LAVGAPRKSPGGHTIRIPPDTTQEEHVPGLPLGTRGGTLIPYTFPQDGEYEIQMRLTRDRNEQVEGLSGTHELELLLDRERLKVFTVKQPKKRNDHTKLDAHLKTRIQVSAGPHDLGVTFIKKPSSLLETKRQPYNSHFNHHRHPRLSPAIFQVSITGPYQAAGSSETPSRKRIFIVRPSDRYDTESAGRQILSALARRAFRRPVTDADLERPMQFFRQANRKGGFEAGIEMALSSILVSPQFLFRIEKVPEKTNPNSAYPLSGIELASRLS
;
A
#
# COMPACT_ATOMS: atom_id res chain seq x y z
N LEU A 1 -7.84 -8.48 -2.69
CA LEU A 1 -7.06 -7.87 -1.60
C LEU A 1 -7.88 -7.75 -0.31
N ALA A 2 -9.12 -7.22 -0.34
CA ALA A 2 -9.92 -6.97 0.86
C ALA A 2 -10.28 -8.25 1.63
N VAL A 3 -10.60 -9.33 0.92
CA VAL A 3 -10.92 -10.64 1.52
C VAL A 3 -9.65 -11.42 1.87
N GLY A 4 -8.53 -11.11 1.24
CA GLY A 4 -7.26 -11.82 1.37
C GLY A 4 -7.19 -13.07 0.50
N ALA A 5 -5.98 -13.56 0.28
CA ALA A 5 -5.77 -14.82 -0.41
C ALA A 5 -5.20 -15.85 0.57
N PRO A 6 -5.75 -17.08 0.63
CA PRO A 6 -5.29 -18.09 1.60
C PRO A 6 -3.86 -18.57 1.35
N ARG A 7 -3.36 -18.42 0.12
CA ARG A 7 -1.98 -18.75 -0.26
C ARG A 7 -1.51 -17.75 -1.30
N LYS A 8 -0.43 -17.03 -1.00
CA LYS A 8 0.30 -16.24 -1.99
C LYS A 8 1.72 -16.76 -2.10
N SER A 9 2.16 -16.98 -3.32
CA SER A 9 3.58 -17.10 -3.61
C SER A 9 4.27 -15.76 -3.35
N PRO A 10 5.54 -15.74 -2.94
CA PRO A 10 6.31 -14.51 -2.85
C PRO A 10 6.22 -13.74 -4.17
N GLY A 11 5.82 -12.50 -4.09
CA GLY A 11 5.81 -11.55 -5.21
C GLY A 11 6.82 -10.44 -4.95
N GLY A 12 7.16 -9.67 -5.98
CA GLY A 12 8.05 -8.52 -5.87
C GLY A 12 7.37 -7.23 -6.33
N HIS A 13 7.58 -6.16 -5.58
CA HIS A 13 7.22 -4.82 -5.97
C HIS A 13 8.45 -3.93 -5.89
N THR A 14 8.74 -3.20 -6.94
CA THR A 14 9.92 -2.31 -7.01
C THR A 14 9.47 -0.87 -7.23
N ILE A 15 9.91 -0.01 -6.33
CA ILE A 15 9.69 1.43 -6.37
C ILE A 15 11.00 2.08 -6.80
N ARG A 16 10.97 2.89 -7.86
CA ARG A 16 12.12 3.64 -8.36
C ARG A 16 11.97 5.11 -8.03
N ILE A 17 13.06 5.71 -7.57
CA ILE A 17 13.15 7.16 -7.40
C ILE A 17 13.66 7.73 -8.72
N PRO A 18 13.03 8.80 -9.25
CA PRO A 18 13.51 9.44 -10.47
C PRO A 18 15.00 9.81 -10.37
N PRO A 19 15.82 9.49 -11.38
CA PRO A 19 17.27 9.68 -11.31
C PRO A 19 17.69 11.16 -11.26
N ASP A 20 16.82 12.06 -11.68
CA ASP A 20 17.01 13.50 -11.65
C ASP A 20 16.67 14.15 -10.30
N THR A 21 16.22 13.39 -9.33
CA THR A 21 15.99 13.87 -7.96
C THR A 21 17.31 14.01 -7.21
N THR A 22 17.58 15.17 -6.61
CA THR A 22 18.86 15.46 -5.93
C THR A 22 19.09 14.61 -4.69
N GLN A 23 18.06 14.30 -3.92
CA GLN A 23 18.11 13.54 -2.65
C GLN A 23 19.05 14.17 -1.58
N GLU A 24 19.25 15.48 -1.62
CA GLU A 24 20.02 16.21 -0.61
C GLU A 24 19.13 16.77 0.51
N GLU A 25 17.83 16.91 0.24
CA GLU A 25 16.87 17.49 1.16
C GLU A 25 16.16 16.43 1.99
N HIS A 26 15.53 16.87 3.07
CA HIS A 26 14.66 16.05 3.90
C HIS A 26 13.38 15.66 3.15
N VAL A 27 12.98 14.42 3.25
CA VAL A 27 11.70 13.90 2.70
C VAL A 27 10.63 14.00 3.78
N PRO A 28 9.49 14.67 3.54
CA PRO A 28 8.40 14.75 4.51
C PRO A 28 7.93 13.37 4.99
N GLY A 29 7.73 13.23 6.30
CA GLY A 29 7.32 11.98 6.94
C GLY A 29 8.47 11.07 7.38
N LEU A 30 9.70 11.32 6.92
CA LEU A 30 10.91 10.66 7.45
C LEU A 30 11.48 11.41 8.65
N PRO A 31 12.36 10.81 9.47
CA PRO A 31 12.92 11.45 10.64
C PRO A 31 13.69 12.75 10.32
N LEU A 32 13.63 13.73 11.21
CA LEU A 32 14.47 14.92 11.13
C LEU A 32 15.94 14.52 11.23
N GLY A 33 16.82 15.26 10.56
CA GLY A 33 18.25 14.93 10.49
C GLY A 33 18.59 13.87 9.45
N THR A 34 17.66 13.56 8.55
CA THR A 34 17.86 12.68 7.39
C THR A 34 17.81 13.45 6.09
N ARG A 35 18.23 12.82 4.99
CA ARG A 35 18.19 13.37 3.65
C ARG A 35 17.88 12.29 2.61
N GLY A 36 17.24 12.68 1.54
CA GLY A 36 16.93 11.81 0.41
C GLY A 36 16.17 10.56 0.77
N GLY A 37 16.17 9.62 -0.13
CA GLY A 37 15.38 8.41 0.04
C GLY A 37 13.92 8.55 -0.34
N THR A 38 13.06 7.78 0.29
CA THR A 38 11.63 7.76 0.00
C THR A 38 10.83 7.22 1.17
N LEU A 39 9.60 7.72 1.30
CA LEU A 39 8.56 7.13 2.14
C LEU A 39 7.55 6.43 1.22
N ILE A 40 7.33 5.15 1.42
CA ILE A 40 6.53 4.28 0.58
C ILE A 40 5.31 3.81 1.37
N PRO A 41 4.11 4.34 1.12
CA PRO A 41 2.89 3.75 1.63
C PRO A 41 2.65 2.41 0.90
N TYR A 42 2.75 1.31 1.63
CA TYR A 42 2.62 -0.03 1.07
C TYR A 42 1.63 -0.88 1.86
N THR A 43 0.74 -1.57 1.16
CA THR A 43 -0.19 -2.50 1.80
C THR A 43 0.34 -3.91 1.70
N PHE A 44 0.84 -4.43 2.82
CA PHE A 44 1.30 -5.81 2.91
C PHE A 44 0.11 -6.76 2.85
N PRO A 45 0.09 -7.71 1.90
CA PRO A 45 -1.10 -8.54 1.65
C PRO A 45 -1.36 -9.60 2.72
N GLN A 46 -0.33 -10.03 3.43
CA GLN A 46 -0.40 -11.09 4.45
C GLN A 46 0.63 -10.85 5.54
N ASP A 47 0.37 -11.40 6.75
CA ASP A 47 1.40 -11.50 7.79
C ASP A 47 2.52 -12.40 7.27
N GLY A 48 3.75 -12.00 7.49
CA GLY A 48 4.87 -12.80 7.02
C GLY A 48 6.19 -12.04 7.01
N GLU A 49 7.19 -12.74 6.56
CA GLU A 49 8.52 -12.20 6.37
C GLU A 49 8.64 -11.60 4.97
N TYR A 50 9.16 -10.38 4.88
CA TYR A 50 9.40 -9.66 3.63
C TYR A 50 10.86 -9.25 3.53
N GLU A 51 11.47 -9.46 2.37
CA GLU A 51 12.79 -8.96 2.08
C GLU A 51 12.68 -7.56 1.47
N ILE A 52 13.36 -6.61 2.10
CA ILE A 52 13.50 -5.24 1.62
C ILE A 52 14.93 -5.08 1.10
N GLN A 53 15.07 -4.71 -0.16
CA GLN A 53 16.35 -4.49 -0.81
C GLN A 53 16.41 -3.07 -1.37
N MET A 54 17.51 -2.38 -1.10
CA MET A 54 17.80 -1.05 -1.64
C MET A 54 18.94 -1.11 -2.64
N ARG A 55 18.86 -0.31 -3.70
CA ARG A 55 19.93 -0.08 -4.66
C ARG A 55 20.28 1.39 -4.76
N LEU A 56 21.55 1.67 -4.90
CA LEU A 56 22.06 3.03 -4.99
C LEU A 56 22.13 3.49 -6.45
N THR A 57 22.04 4.80 -6.65
CA THR A 57 22.18 5.42 -7.97
C THR A 57 23.60 5.26 -8.48
N ARG A 58 23.73 4.89 -9.76
CA ARG A 58 25.00 4.61 -10.45
C ARG A 58 25.12 5.46 -11.69
N ASP A 59 26.36 5.80 -12.03
CA ASP A 59 26.72 6.43 -13.30
C ASP A 59 26.77 5.41 -14.46
N ARG A 60 27.16 5.89 -15.63
CA ARG A 60 27.31 5.04 -16.84
C ARG A 60 28.38 3.97 -16.73
N ASN A 61 29.32 4.13 -15.81
CA ASN A 61 30.40 3.18 -15.56
C ASN A 61 30.09 2.25 -14.39
N GLU A 62 28.80 2.16 -14.00
CA GLU A 62 28.32 1.35 -12.87
C GLU A 62 28.93 1.75 -11.52
N GLN A 63 29.47 2.97 -11.41
CA GLN A 63 29.98 3.48 -10.14
C GLN A 63 28.86 4.18 -9.35
N VAL A 64 28.80 3.94 -8.05
CA VAL A 64 27.85 4.65 -7.18
C VAL A 64 28.20 6.12 -7.14
N GLU A 65 27.26 6.95 -7.60
CA GLU A 65 27.44 8.39 -7.66
C GLU A 65 27.54 9.01 -6.28
N GLY A 66 28.38 10.04 -6.14
CA GLY A 66 28.51 10.86 -4.94
C GLY A 66 29.02 10.12 -3.70
N LEU A 67 29.51 8.88 -3.85
CA LEU A 67 30.01 8.12 -2.71
C LEU A 67 31.41 8.57 -2.31
N SER A 68 31.48 9.31 -1.22
CA SER A 68 32.73 9.73 -0.57
C SER A 68 32.67 9.39 0.92
N GLY A 69 33.66 8.67 1.41
CA GLY A 69 33.74 8.29 2.83
C GLY A 69 32.69 7.25 3.25
N THR A 70 32.08 7.45 4.40
CA THR A 70 31.09 6.53 4.99
C THR A 70 29.75 7.21 5.17
N HIS A 71 28.67 6.55 4.77
CA HIS A 71 27.29 7.01 4.95
C HIS A 71 26.47 5.96 5.68
N GLU A 72 25.45 6.40 6.38
CA GLU A 72 24.50 5.53 7.07
C GLU A 72 23.14 5.65 6.39
N LEU A 73 22.59 4.49 6.00
CA LEU A 73 21.29 4.35 5.40
C LEU A 73 20.39 3.63 6.39
N GLU A 74 19.28 4.25 6.78
CA GLU A 74 18.31 3.64 7.68
C GLU A 74 17.07 3.16 6.95
N LEU A 75 16.56 2.02 7.43
CA LEU A 75 15.29 1.43 7.05
C LEU A 75 14.32 1.59 8.21
N LEU A 76 13.13 2.11 7.93
CA LEU A 76 12.07 2.33 8.90
C LEU A 76 10.78 1.64 8.46
N LEU A 77 9.97 1.25 9.44
CA LEU A 77 8.58 0.83 9.23
C LEU A 77 7.73 1.61 10.24
N ASP A 78 6.70 2.29 9.76
CA ASP A 78 5.79 3.11 10.57
C ASP A 78 6.54 4.09 11.49
N ARG A 79 7.63 4.69 10.96
CA ARG A 79 8.55 5.61 11.64
C ARG A 79 9.48 4.96 12.68
N GLU A 80 9.35 3.67 12.93
CA GLU A 80 10.29 2.95 13.78
C GLU A 80 11.52 2.50 12.97
N ARG A 81 12.71 2.74 13.51
CA ARG A 81 13.95 2.32 12.88
C ARG A 81 14.14 0.82 13.04
N LEU A 82 14.13 0.10 11.92
CA LEU A 82 14.37 -1.35 11.90
C LEU A 82 15.85 -1.68 11.77
N LYS A 83 16.58 -0.95 10.93
CA LYS A 83 17.98 -1.24 10.64
C LYS A 83 18.73 -0.04 10.10
N VAL A 84 20.02 0.01 10.43
CA VAL A 84 20.98 0.95 9.83
C VAL A 84 22.01 0.15 9.05
N PHE A 85 22.27 0.56 7.83
CA PHE A 85 23.29 0.00 6.96
C PHE A 85 24.41 1.00 6.78
N THR A 86 25.65 0.52 6.82
CA THR A 86 26.80 1.36 6.54
C THR A 86 27.24 1.21 5.10
N VAL A 87 27.23 2.31 4.36
CA VAL A 87 27.74 2.40 2.97
C VAL A 87 29.09 3.04 3.00
N LYS A 88 30.14 2.32 2.60
CA LYS A 88 31.51 2.81 2.60
C LYS A 88 32.09 2.84 1.19
N GLN A 89 32.92 3.82 0.92
CA GLN A 89 33.69 3.86 -0.32
C GLN A 89 34.59 2.62 -0.40
N PRO A 90 34.60 1.89 -1.53
CA PRO A 90 35.43 0.70 -1.70
C PRO A 90 36.93 1.08 -1.75
N LYS A 91 37.75 0.19 -1.25
CA LYS A 91 39.21 0.39 -1.23
C LYS A 91 39.81 0.44 -2.65
N LYS A 92 39.24 -0.35 -3.57
CA LYS A 92 39.61 -0.34 -5.00
C LYS A 92 38.59 0.52 -5.77
N ARG A 93 39.06 1.49 -6.52
CA ARG A 93 38.22 2.48 -7.22
C ARG A 93 37.13 1.89 -8.11
N ASN A 94 37.28 0.67 -8.57
CA ASN A 94 36.35 0.02 -9.52
C ASN A 94 35.49 -1.08 -8.90
N ASP A 95 35.48 -1.23 -7.55
CA ASP A 95 34.75 -2.31 -6.89
C ASP A 95 33.36 -1.84 -6.39
N HIS A 96 32.62 -1.14 -7.26
CA HIS A 96 31.28 -0.69 -6.93
C HIS A 96 30.20 -1.73 -7.23
N THR A 97 30.47 -2.79 -7.97
CA THR A 97 29.50 -3.74 -8.50
C THR A 97 28.65 -4.40 -7.41
N LYS A 98 29.26 -4.72 -6.26
CA LYS A 98 28.58 -5.39 -5.13
C LYS A 98 28.35 -4.47 -3.93
N LEU A 99 28.55 -3.17 -4.08
CA LEU A 99 28.59 -2.23 -2.98
C LEU A 99 27.26 -2.15 -2.23
N ASP A 100 26.16 -2.30 -2.91
CA ASP A 100 24.80 -2.31 -2.36
C ASP A 100 24.22 -3.73 -2.15
N ALA A 101 25.01 -4.79 -2.37
CA ALA A 101 24.55 -6.16 -2.22
C ALA A 101 24.14 -6.50 -0.75
N HIS A 102 24.72 -5.82 0.22
CA HIS A 102 24.40 -5.97 1.63
C HIS A 102 23.23 -5.10 2.10
N LEU A 103 22.74 -4.16 1.26
CA LEU A 103 21.63 -3.28 1.56
C LEU A 103 20.30 -4.01 1.42
N LYS A 104 20.17 -5.12 2.12
CA LYS A 104 18.95 -5.93 2.19
C LYS A 104 18.76 -6.50 3.57
N THR A 105 17.51 -6.71 3.92
CA THR A 105 17.15 -7.37 5.18
C THR A 105 15.76 -7.96 5.07
N ARG A 106 15.52 -8.99 5.87
CA ARG A 106 14.17 -9.52 6.07
C ARG A 106 13.57 -8.93 7.33
N ILE A 107 12.32 -8.58 7.23
CA ILE A 107 11.53 -7.99 8.30
C ILE A 107 10.23 -8.76 8.45
N GLN A 108 9.77 -8.94 9.68
CA GLN A 108 8.45 -9.48 9.97
C GLN A 108 7.44 -8.34 9.95
N VAL A 109 6.38 -8.47 9.13
CA VAL A 109 5.37 -7.43 8.98
C VAL A 109 3.98 -8.05 9.09
N SER A 110 3.08 -7.37 9.77
CA SER A 110 1.65 -7.70 9.77
C SER A 110 1.00 -7.25 8.46
N ALA A 111 -0.09 -7.91 8.08
CA ALA A 111 -0.86 -7.51 6.92
C ALA A 111 -1.58 -6.18 7.15
N GLY A 112 -1.61 -5.35 6.13
CA GLY A 112 -2.27 -4.06 6.18
C GLY A 112 -1.43 -2.93 5.59
N PRO A 113 -1.93 -1.70 5.67
CA PRO A 113 -1.20 -0.51 5.25
C PRO A 113 -0.09 -0.18 6.26
N HIS A 114 1.11 0.03 5.75
CA HIS A 114 2.30 0.44 6.50
C HIS A 114 3.08 1.47 5.69
N ASP A 115 3.84 2.31 6.38
CA ASP A 115 4.75 3.28 5.78
C ASP A 115 6.19 2.76 5.87
N LEU A 116 6.75 2.34 4.74
CA LEU A 116 8.14 1.90 4.63
C LEU A 116 9.02 3.10 4.29
N GLY A 117 9.92 3.48 5.20
CA GLY A 117 10.86 4.58 5.03
C GLY A 117 12.27 4.08 4.73
N VAL A 118 12.94 4.69 3.75
CA VAL A 118 14.36 4.46 3.48
C VAL A 118 15.03 5.81 3.28
N THR A 119 16.08 6.13 4.07
CA THR A 119 16.70 7.46 4.02
C THR A 119 18.13 7.41 4.54
N PHE A 120 18.95 8.38 4.11
CA PHE A 120 20.30 8.56 4.65
C PHE A 120 20.30 9.45 5.89
N ILE A 121 21.05 9.07 6.91
CA ILE A 121 21.33 9.93 8.05
C ILE A 121 22.21 11.09 7.55
N LYS A 122 21.75 12.32 7.76
CA LYS A 122 22.46 13.51 7.34
C LYS A 122 23.68 13.72 8.25
N LYS A 123 24.85 13.73 7.67
CA LYS A 123 26.03 14.20 8.40
C LYS A 123 25.96 15.71 8.53
N PRO A 124 26.25 16.29 9.70
CA PRO A 124 26.35 17.72 9.81
C PRO A 124 27.45 18.21 8.86
N SER A 125 27.06 18.83 7.76
CA SER A 125 27.98 19.52 6.86
C SER A 125 28.25 20.88 7.46
N SER A 126 29.08 20.95 8.49
CA SER A 126 29.60 22.23 8.90
C SER A 126 30.49 22.77 7.78
N LEU A 127 30.00 23.77 7.04
CA LEU A 127 30.83 24.75 6.36
C LEU A 127 31.53 24.37 5.04
N LEU A 128 31.05 23.38 4.26
CA LEU A 128 31.50 23.26 2.87
C LEU A 128 30.57 24.04 1.92
N GLU A 129 30.49 25.35 2.07
CA GLU A 129 29.69 26.22 1.21
C GLU A 129 30.07 26.15 -0.28
N THR A 130 31.27 25.70 -0.59
CA THR A 130 31.80 25.57 -1.95
C THR A 130 31.24 24.40 -2.75
N LYS A 131 30.47 23.47 -2.13
CA LYS A 131 29.94 22.28 -2.77
C LYS A 131 28.43 22.22 -2.69
N ARG A 132 27.73 23.30 -2.90
CA ARG A 132 26.26 23.31 -2.95
C ARG A 132 25.77 22.75 -4.27
N GLN A 133 24.74 21.92 -4.20
CA GLN A 133 23.94 21.61 -5.39
C GLN A 133 22.97 22.76 -5.67
N PRO A 134 22.61 22.98 -6.95
CA PRO A 134 21.62 24.00 -7.30
C PRO A 134 20.33 23.82 -6.50
N TYR A 135 19.86 24.89 -5.89
CA TYR A 135 18.62 24.91 -5.12
C TYR A 135 17.43 24.64 -6.04
N ASN A 136 16.58 23.71 -5.66
CA ASN A 136 15.35 23.31 -6.40
C ASN A 136 15.55 22.97 -7.89
N SER A 137 16.75 22.60 -8.31
CA SER A 137 16.98 22.13 -9.67
C SER A 137 16.94 20.60 -9.74
N HIS A 138 16.34 20.09 -10.80
CA HIS A 138 16.47 18.68 -11.13
C HIS A 138 17.94 18.35 -11.40
N PHE A 139 18.35 17.19 -10.91
CA PHE A 139 19.71 16.74 -11.04
C PHE A 139 20.06 16.44 -12.50
N ASN A 140 21.18 16.97 -12.98
CA ASN A 140 21.71 16.69 -14.30
C ASN A 140 23.07 16.03 -14.18
N HIS A 141 23.14 14.72 -14.42
CA HIS A 141 24.33 13.89 -14.29
C HIS A 141 25.57 14.41 -15.07
N HIS A 142 25.36 15.12 -16.16
CA HIS A 142 26.46 15.62 -17.00
C HIS A 142 27.04 16.93 -16.50
N ARG A 143 26.24 17.76 -15.87
CA ARG A 143 26.62 19.11 -15.44
C ARG A 143 26.84 19.23 -13.95
N HIS A 144 26.10 18.46 -13.17
CA HIS A 144 26.09 18.53 -11.71
C HIS A 144 26.18 17.12 -11.12
N PRO A 145 27.40 16.57 -10.96
CA PRO A 145 27.57 15.26 -10.34
C PRO A 145 27.07 15.28 -8.90
N ARG A 146 26.52 14.17 -8.45
CA ARG A 146 26.04 14.03 -7.07
C ARG A 146 27.18 14.23 -6.08
N LEU A 147 26.90 14.96 -5.01
CA LEU A 147 27.84 15.17 -3.91
C LEU A 147 27.72 14.08 -2.83
N SER A 148 26.59 13.41 -2.78
CA SER A 148 26.29 12.37 -1.81
C SER A 148 25.55 11.19 -2.47
N PRO A 149 25.69 9.96 -1.95
CA PRO A 149 25.00 8.81 -2.53
C PRO A 149 23.49 8.97 -2.42
N ALA A 150 22.79 8.42 -3.41
CA ALA A 150 21.35 8.48 -3.51
C ALA A 150 20.77 7.07 -3.72
N ILE A 151 19.50 6.87 -3.34
CA ILE A 151 18.77 5.62 -3.54
C ILE A 151 18.17 5.64 -4.95
N PHE A 152 18.40 4.58 -5.70
CA PHE A 152 17.82 4.37 -7.03
C PHE A 152 16.47 3.66 -6.93
N GLN A 153 16.44 2.57 -6.15
CA GLN A 153 15.21 1.77 -6.00
C GLN A 153 15.13 1.08 -4.66
N VAL A 154 13.91 0.79 -4.27
CA VAL A 154 13.56 -0.07 -3.14
C VAL A 154 12.69 -1.21 -3.66
N SER A 155 13.08 -2.46 -3.39
CA SER A 155 12.31 -3.64 -3.76
C SER A 155 11.79 -4.32 -2.51
N ILE A 156 10.51 -4.70 -2.53
CA ILE A 156 9.81 -5.43 -1.48
C ILE A 156 9.46 -6.79 -2.06
N THR A 157 9.98 -7.87 -1.49
CA THR A 157 9.73 -9.24 -1.95
C THR A 157 9.15 -10.07 -0.81
N GLY A 158 8.05 -10.75 -1.04
CA GLY A 158 7.37 -11.57 -0.05
C GLY A 158 5.87 -11.74 -0.37
N PRO A 159 5.07 -12.30 0.56
CA PRO A 159 5.50 -12.85 1.85
C PRO A 159 6.26 -14.17 1.73
N TYR A 160 7.27 -14.33 2.56
CA TYR A 160 7.88 -15.63 2.80
C TYR A 160 7.18 -16.27 3.99
N GLN A 161 6.99 -17.60 3.96
CA GLN A 161 6.39 -18.38 5.06
C GLN A 161 5.02 -17.84 5.52
N ALA A 162 4.18 -17.41 4.59
CA ALA A 162 2.86 -16.91 4.92
C ALA A 162 1.97 -17.99 5.55
N ALA A 163 1.42 -17.72 6.71
CA ALA A 163 0.57 -18.64 7.50
C ALA A 163 -0.91 -18.62 7.09
N GLY A 164 -1.24 -18.27 5.83
CA GLY A 164 -2.61 -18.16 5.36
C GLY A 164 -3.13 -16.73 5.30
N SER A 165 -4.45 -16.55 5.26
CA SER A 165 -5.04 -15.21 5.20
C SER A 165 -5.00 -14.52 6.56
N SER A 166 -4.29 -13.40 6.63
CA SER A 166 -4.13 -12.61 7.85
C SER A 166 -5.37 -11.79 8.20
N GLU A 167 -5.59 -11.53 9.47
CA GLU A 167 -6.70 -10.71 9.97
C GLU A 167 -6.44 -9.20 9.77
N THR A 168 -6.54 -8.76 8.52
CA THR A 168 -6.41 -7.33 8.17
C THR A 168 -7.57 -6.49 8.70
N PRO A 169 -7.42 -5.16 8.86
CA PRO A 169 -8.53 -4.28 9.19
C PRO A 169 -9.73 -4.40 8.24
N SER A 170 -9.47 -4.66 6.94
CA SER A 170 -10.51 -4.91 5.94
C SER A 170 -11.25 -6.21 6.21
N ARG A 171 -10.54 -7.29 6.52
CA ARG A 171 -11.17 -8.59 6.86
C ARG A 171 -12.04 -8.49 8.11
N LYS A 172 -11.57 -7.83 9.16
CA LYS A 172 -12.36 -7.60 10.39
C LYS A 172 -13.65 -6.84 10.11
N ARG A 173 -13.64 -5.90 9.17
CA ARG A 173 -14.83 -5.15 8.76
C ARG A 173 -15.79 -5.95 7.88
N ILE A 174 -15.28 -6.92 7.10
CA ILE A 174 -16.08 -7.81 6.24
C ILE A 174 -16.61 -8.97 7.04
N PHE A 175 -15.75 -9.73 7.72
CA PHE A 175 -16.12 -10.96 8.43
C PHE A 175 -16.56 -10.66 9.88
N ILE A 176 -17.68 -9.92 10.01
CA ILE A 176 -18.28 -9.58 11.31
C ILE A 176 -18.84 -10.78 12.05
N VAL A 177 -19.06 -11.90 11.34
CA VAL A 177 -19.49 -13.20 11.86
C VAL A 177 -18.86 -14.31 11.01
N ARG A 178 -18.62 -15.46 11.62
CA ARG A 178 -18.15 -16.67 10.93
C ARG A 178 -19.08 -17.84 11.22
N PRO A 179 -19.15 -18.84 10.31
CA PRO A 179 -19.86 -20.08 10.60
C PRO A 179 -19.33 -20.73 11.88
N SER A 180 -20.23 -21.17 12.73
CA SER A 180 -19.97 -21.81 14.03
C SER A 180 -21.20 -22.62 14.44
N ASP A 181 -21.16 -23.26 15.61
CA ASP A 181 -22.32 -23.96 16.15
C ASP A 181 -23.58 -23.09 16.34
N ARG A 182 -23.33 -21.75 16.49
CA ARG A 182 -24.44 -20.80 16.66
C ARG A 182 -24.95 -20.24 15.33
N TYR A 183 -24.15 -20.21 14.29
CA TYR A 183 -24.50 -19.67 12.97
C TYR A 183 -24.11 -20.66 11.90
N ASP A 184 -25.07 -21.11 11.12
CA ASP A 184 -24.80 -21.90 9.92
C ASP A 184 -24.15 -21.03 8.83
N THR A 185 -23.60 -21.67 7.81
CA THR A 185 -22.88 -20.98 6.72
C THR A 185 -23.79 -20.01 5.95
N GLU A 186 -25.06 -20.32 5.78
CA GLU A 186 -26.03 -19.52 5.04
C GLU A 186 -26.41 -18.26 5.83
N SER A 187 -26.73 -18.39 7.12
CA SER A 187 -27.10 -17.26 7.99
C SER A 187 -25.94 -16.33 8.25
N ALA A 188 -24.73 -16.87 8.46
CA ALA A 188 -23.51 -16.07 8.58
C ALA A 188 -23.24 -15.28 7.29
N GLY A 189 -23.36 -15.92 6.12
CA GLY A 189 -23.24 -15.28 4.83
C GLY A 189 -24.24 -14.14 4.63
N ARG A 190 -25.52 -14.40 4.91
CA ARG A 190 -26.59 -13.41 4.80
C ARG A 190 -26.36 -12.20 5.71
N GLN A 191 -25.90 -12.41 6.94
CA GLN A 191 -25.63 -11.32 7.88
C GLN A 191 -24.49 -10.42 7.39
N ILE A 192 -23.39 -11.00 6.90
CA ILE A 192 -22.29 -10.26 6.32
C ILE A 192 -22.75 -9.47 5.09
N LEU A 193 -23.43 -10.12 4.15
CA LEU A 193 -23.85 -9.50 2.89
C LEU A 193 -24.89 -8.40 3.12
N SER A 194 -25.79 -8.56 4.10
CA SER A 194 -26.72 -7.51 4.49
C SER A 194 -26.01 -6.27 5.01
N ALA A 195 -25.00 -6.44 5.87
CA ALA A 195 -24.20 -5.33 6.40
C ALA A 195 -23.39 -4.63 5.30
N LEU A 196 -22.81 -5.38 4.36
CA LEU A 196 -22.05 -4.83 3.23
C LEU A 196 -22.96 -4.13 2.22
N ALA A 197 -24.07 -4.74 1.83
CA ALA A 197 -25.04 -4.16 0.90
C ALA A 197 -25.66 -2.87 1.45
N ARG A 198 -25.99 -2.81 2.75
CA ARG A 198 -26.51 -1.60 3.40
C ARG A 198 -25.54 -0.42 3.26
N ARG A 199 -24.24 -0.65 3.43
CA ARG A 199 -23.21 0.38 3.25
C ARG A 199 -23.04 0.75 1.77
N ALA A 200 -23.02 -0.26 0.89
CA ALA A 200 -22.80 -0.06 -0.53
C ALA A 200 -23.97 0.69 -1.19
N PHE A 201 -25.21 0.33 -0.87
CA PHE A 201 -26.42 0.90 -1.47
C PHE A 201 -26.89 2.18 -0.74
N ARG A 202 -26.24 2.51 0.39
CA ARG A 202 -26.55 3.74 1.16
C ARG A 202 -28.03 3.85 1.57
N ARG A 203 -28.71 2.71 1.76
CA ARG A 203 -30.12 2.60 2.17
C ARG A 203 -30.38 1.30 2.92
N PRO A 204 -31.53 1.18 3.61
CA PRO A 204 -31.98 -0.11 4.11
C PRO A 204 -32.03 -1.16 2.97
N VAL A 205 -31.64 -2.38 3.29
CA VAL A 205 -31.57 -3.52 2.35
C VAL A 205 -32.77 -4.41 2.58
N THR A 206 -33.43 -4.82 1.50
CA THR A 206 -34.54 -5.77 1.47
C THR A 206 -34.02 -7.17 1.16
N ASP A 207 -34.87 -8.18 1.36
CA ASP A 207 -34.53 -9.57 0.97
C ASP A 207 -34.29 -9.70 -0.54
N ALA A 208 -35.06 -8.98 -1.37
CA ALA A 208 -34.86 -8.94 -2.81
C ALA A 208 -33.49 -8.40 -3.21
N ASP A 209 -32.93 -7.45 -2.49
CA ASP A 209 -31.59 -6.93 -2.73
C ASP A 209 -30.49 -7.99 -2.47
N LEU A 210 -30.76 -8.95 -1.60
CA LEU A 210 -29.82 -9.99 -1.22
C LEU A 210 -29.94 -11.27 -2.06
N GLU A 211 -31.00 -11.45 -2.85
CA GLU A 211 -31.21 -12.68 -3.64
C GLU A 211 -30.00 -12.96 -4.56
N ARG A 212 -29.62 -12.00 -5.37
CA ARG A 212 -28.52 -12.13 -6.31
C ARG A 212 -27.16 -12.31 -5.62
N PRO A 213 -26.76 -11.49 -4.63
CA PRO A 213 -25.54 -11.74 -3.86
C PRO A 213 -25.52 -13.12 -3.20
N MET A 214 -26.64 -13.59 -2.63
CA MET A 214 -26.73 -14.90 -2.00
C MET A 214 -26.62 -16.05 -3.01
N GLN A 215 -27.10 -15.90 -4.24
CA GLN A 215 -26.89 -16.89 -5.31
C GLN A 215 -25.39 -17.05 -5.61
N PHE A 216 -24.67 -15.95 -5.79
CA PHE A 216 -23.22 -15.96 -6.00
C PHE A 216 -22.46 -16.53 -4.79
N PHE A 217 -22.88 -16.17 -3.57
CA PHE A 217 -22.34 -16.75 -2.35
C PHE A 217 -22.44 -18.27 -2.36
N ARG A 218 -23.65 -18.83 -2.57
CA ARG A 218 -23.88 -20.28 -2.58
C ARG A 218 -23.05 -21.00 -3.64
N GLN A 219 -22.99 -20.41 -4.84
CA GLN A 219 -22.22 -20.98 -5.95
C GLN A 219 -20.73 -21.07 -5.63
N ALA A 220 -20.13 -19.99 -5.13
CA ALA A 220 -18.71 -19.96 -4.82
C ALA A 220 -18.36 -20.71 -3.53
N ASN A 221 -19.25 -20.67 -2.52
CA ASN A 221 -19.08 -21.43 -1.28
C ASN A 221 -18.97 -22.94 -1.51
N ARG A 222 -19.74 -23.51 -2.45
CA ARG A 222 -19.65 -24.96 -2.80
C ARG A 222 -18.28 -25.33 -3.38
N LYS A 223 -17.60 -24.41 -4.06
CA LYS A 223 -16.34 -24.67 -4.76
C LYS A 223 -15.09 -24.32 -3.93
N GLY A 224 -15.15 -23.20 -3.20
CA GLY A 224 -13.98 -22.61 -2.54
C GLY A 224 -14.18 -22.29 -1.06
N GLY A 225 -15.33 -22.69 -0.47
CA GLY A 225 -15.62 -22.44 0.94
C GLY A 225 -16.17 -21.04 1.23
N PHE A 226 -16.42 -20.77 2.50
CA PHE A 226 -17.15 -19.61 3.00
C PHE A 226 -16.56 -18.27 2.51
N GLU A 227 -15.25 -18.13 2.60
CA GLU A 227 -14.58 -16.86 2.22
C GLU A 227 -14.67 -16.59 0.73
N ALA A 228 -14.54 -17.63 -0.12
CA ALA A 228 -14.73 -17.50 -1.57
C ALA A 228 -16.19 -17.13 -1.91
N GLY A 229 -17.15 -17.65 -1.14
CA GLY A 229 -18.56 -17.26 -1.21
C GLY A 229 -18.75 -15.77 -0.96
N ILE A 230 -18.18 -15.25 0.12
CA ILE A 230 -18.26 -13.83 0.47
C ILE A 230 -17.56 -12.95 -0.60
N GLU A 231 -16.41 -13.36 -1.10
CA GLU A 231 -15.67 -12.64 -2.15
C GLU A 231 -16.50 -12.47 -3.42
N MET A 232 -17.09 -13.55 -3.91
CA MET A 232 -17.91 -13.52 -5.13
C MET A 232 -19.19 -12.71 -4.94
N ALA A 233 -19.83 -12.84 -3.80
CA ALA A 233 -21.04 -12.07 -3.47
C ALA A 233 -20.72 -10.57 -3.30
N LEU A 234 -19.61 -10.22 -2.65
CA LEU A 234 -19.14 -8.84 -2.56
C LEU A 234 -18.88 -8.25 -3.94
N SER A 235 -18.23 -8.99 -4.82
CA SER A 235 -18.03 -8.58 -6.22
C SER A 235 -19.35 -8.28 -6.93
N SER A 236 -20.39 -9.10 -6.71
CA SER A 236 -21.73 -8.87 -7.28
C SER A 236 -22.39 -7.59 -6.74
N ILE A 237 -22.17 -7.24 -5.47
CA ILE A 237 -22.66 -5.98 -4.87
C ILE A 237 -21.95 -4.79 -5.54
N LEU A 238 -20.63 -4.85 -5.71
CA LEU A 238 -19.81 -3.76 -6.24
C LEU A 238 -20.07 -3.47 -7.74
N VAL A 239 -20.55 -4.43 -8.52
CA VAL A 239 -20.92 -4.23 -9.91
C VAL A 239 -22.42 -3.95 -10.11
N SER A 240 -23.20 -3.89 -9.02
CA SER A 240 -24.64 -3.66 -9.11
C SER A 240 -24.96 -2.19 -9.45
N PRO A 241 -26.06 -1.92 -10.18
CA PRO A 241 -26.50 -0.56 -10.43
C PRO A 241 -26.75 0.24 -9.15
N GLN A 242 -27.21 -0.40 -8.08
CA GLN A 242 -27.47 0.21 -6.77
C GLN A 242 -26.19 0.74 -6.08
N PHE A 243 -25.04 0.18 -6.40
CA PHE A 243 -23.74 0.67 -5.93
C PHE A 243 -23.16 1.72 -6.87
N LEU A 244 -23.20 1.45 -8.19
CA LEU A 244 -22.55 2.28 -9.22
C LEU A 244 -23.28 3.60 -9.46
N PHE A 245 -24.60 3.60 -9.30
CA PHE A 245 -25.42 4.78 -9.57
C PHE A 245 -26.16 5.25 -8.31
N ARG A 246 -26.38 6.54 -8.21
CA ARG A 246 -27.32 7.12 -7.25
C ARG A 246 -28.70 7.06 -7.87
N ILE A 247 -29.59 6.25 -7.30
CA ILE A 247 -30.95 6.08 -7.76
C ILE A 247 -31.85 6.86 -6.80
N GLU A 248 -32.43 7.95 -7.28
CA GLU A 248 -33.42 8.73 -6.58
C GLU A 248 -34.82 8.29 -7.02
N LYS A 249 -35.73 8.08 -6.06
CA LYS A 249 -37.10 7.69 -6.36
C LYS A 249 -37.94 8.94 -6.55
N VAL A 250 -38.41 9.16 -7.78
CA VAL A 250 -39.40 10.19 -8.04
C VAL A 250 -40.72 9.75 -7.39
N PRO A 251 -41.38 10.58 -6.54
CA PRO A 251 -42.67 10.23 -6.00
C PRO A 251 -43.74 10.05 -7.12
N GLU A 252 -44.59 9.03 -7.00
CA GLU A 252 -45.55 8.63 -8.04
C GLU A 252 -46.55 9.73 -8.47
N LYS A 253 -46.75 10.73 -7.62
CA LYS A 253 -47.70 11.86 -7.87
C LYS A 253 -47.00 13.19 -8.15
N THR A 254 -45.79 13.18 -8.70
CA THR A 254 -45.04 14.41 -8.99
C THR A 254 -45.34 14.89 -10.41
N ASN A 255 -45.72 16.17 -10.59
CA ASN A 255 -45.79 16.77 -11.91
C ASN A 255 -44.41 16.84 -12.56
N PRO A 256 -44.28 16.55 -13.88
CA PRO A 256 -42.98 16.46 -14.55
C PRO A 256 -42.08 17.71 -14.41
N ASN A 257 -42.64 18.87 -14.14
CA ASN A 257 -41.94 20.16 -14.03
C ASN A 257 -41.96 20.75 -12.60
N SER A 258 -42.35 19.98 -11.59
CA SER A 258 -42.36 20.47 -10.21
C SER A 258 -41.15 19.92 -9.40
N ALA A 259 -40.57 20.78 -8.55
CA ALA A 259 -39.56 20.34 -7.58
C ALA A 259 -40.24 19.50 -6.48
N TYR A 260 -39.55 18.44 -6.06
CA TYR A 260 -39.98 17.59 -4.93
C TYR A 260 -38.87 17.47 -3.89
N PRO A 261 -39.20 17.35 -2.60
CA PRO A 261 -38.20 17.17 -1.56
C PRO A 261 -37.58 15.78 -1.63
N LEU A 262 -36.25 15.70 -1.52
CA LEU A 262 -35.54 14.45 -1.37
C LEU A 262 -35.74 13.89 0.05
N SER A 263 -35.76 12.57 0.17
CA SER A 263 -35.71 11.95 1.49
C SER A 263 -34.39 12.25 2.20
N GLY A 264 -34.37 12.20 3.55
CA GLY A 264 -33.13 12.44 4.30
C GLY A 264 -31.99 11.51 3.92
N ILE A 265 -32.28 10.27 3.52
CA ILE A 265 -31.28 9.29 3.04
C ILE A 265 -30.73 9.67 1.67
N GLU A 266 -31.60 10.11 0.75
CA GLU A 266 -31.18 10.57 -0.58
C GLU A 266 -30.34 11.84 -0.48
N LEU A 267 -30.74 12.77 0.39
CA LEU A 267 -29.97 13.98 0.66
C LEU A 267 -28.60 13.65 1.28
N ALA A 268 -28.53 12.78 2.28
CA ALA A 268 -27.28 12.34 2.88
C ALA A 268 -26.37 11.63 1.83
N SER A 269 -26.97 10.82 0.92
CA SER A 269 -26.23 10.18 -0.17
C SER A 269 -25.68 11.16 -1.19
N ARG A 270 -26.34 12.33 -1.38
CA ARG A 270 -25.83 13.41 -2.24
C ARG A 270 -24.63 14.14 -1.63
N LEU A 271 -24.64 14.31 -0.32
CA LEU A 271 -23.63 15.08 0.42
C LEU A 271 -22.39 14.26 0.77
N SER A 272 -22.44 12.94 0.68
CA SER A 272 -21.31 12.02 0.92
C SER A 272 -20.50 11.73 -0.36
#